data_1da6e3fd9d575daea251052a0e3e8aeb
#
_entry.id   1da6e3fd9d575daea251052a0e3e8aeb
#
_cell.length_a   1.000
_cell.length_b   1.000
_cell.length_c   1.000
_cell.angle_alpha   90.00
_cell.angle_beta   90.00
_cell.angle_gamma   90.00
#
_symmetry.space_group_name_H-M   'P 1'
#
loop_
_entity.id
_entity.type
_entity.pdbx_description
1 polymer ?
#
loop_
_entity_poly.entity_id
_entity_poly.type
_entity_poly.pdbx_seq_one_letter_code
_entity_poly.pdbx_strand_id
1 'polypeptide(L)'
;MERVGILVVCYGSRGVAMVDAFCRSEKYSAEVYVADKQRNPFNVDKAKEHVVISDLDVRKICRFAEKYERKIDFGIIGPEKPIIDGIRDIIEEKTNIPIICPTKEYAIEGSKVTQRRLFQEVVPETNPVFKVFDPKDYGNVDHVRRDVYAWLDELNDQVAVKPDSPAAGKGVGVWGDHFSTREQMFEHFLSNYAHGPVIIEEKLEGEESSFQAFCDGKHLVPVPDTRDYKRAFDGDKGPNTGGMGSYKDVGDWPPFMTSSDKMKEIEIMNSIFKKLRGKARNPDLRGMPFYDAFIHTSKGPKILENNSRSGDPEIQNILPILKDDFVDVCFRIIDGNLTRIEIEEKATVVTYKAPPAYGGFKDVFPQRVDWSDVNRPVDLTATHKLSEKWGDRIRVYPGSMELRDRQTYALKSRTVCVVGIADDIESARQISLDGIKAIKGGSLWYRTDIASKEHIAKSVNHMKMLRTLE
;
A
#
# COMPACT_ATOMS: atom_id res chain seq x y z
N MET A 1 7.67 -20.22 -25.94
CA MET A 1 6.95 -19.12 -25.28
C MET A 1 7.28 -17.82 -26.01
N GLU A 2 6.29 -17.02 -26.26
CA GLU A 2 6.48 -15.68 -26.84
C GLU A 2 7.24 -14.78 -25.86
N ARG A 3 8.20 -14.00 -26.38
CA ARG A 3 8.97 -13.05 -25.57
C ARG A 3 8.13 -11.80 -25.28
N VAL A 4 8.09 -11.38 -24.03
CA VAL A 4 7.46 -10.12 -23.62
C VAL A 4 8.43 -9.33 -22.75
N GLY A 5 8.78 -8.12 -23.19
CA GLY A 5 9.61 -7.18 -22.45
C GLY A 5 8.76 -6.27 -21.54
N ILE A 6 9.11 -6.15 -20.28
CA ILE A 6 8.29 -5.46 -19.29
C ILE A 6 9.15 -4.47 -18.50
N LEU A 7 8.81 -3.18 -18.57
CA LEU A 7 9.39 -2.18 -17.68
C LEU A 7 8.69 -2.28 -16.29
N VAL A 8 9.47 -2.47 -15.24
CA VAL A 8 8.95 -2.43 -13.87
C VAL A 8 9.65 -1.33 -13.08
N VAL A 9 8.90 -0.34 -12.63
CA VAL A 9 9.44 0.69 -11.73
C VAL A 9 9.19 0.24 -10.30
N CYS A 10 10.29 0.01 -9.56
CA CYS A 10 10.27 -0.66 -8.27
C CYS A 10 10.69 0.25 -7.12
N TYR A 11 10.08 -0.01 -5.96
CA TYR A 11 10.58 0.33 -4.64
C TYR A 11 9.91 -0.58 -3.61
N GLY A 12 10.73 -1.21 -2.75
CA GLY A 12 10.24 -2.12 -1.71
C GLY A 12 9.78 -3.47 -2.23
N SER A 13 9.21 -4.28 -1.34
CA SER A 13 8.80 -5.66 -1.63
C SER A 13 7.63 -5.74 -2.61
N ARG A 14 6.83 -4.70 -2.75
CA ARG A 14 5.76 -4.58 -3.76
C ARG A 14 6.31 -4.74 -5.18
N GLY A 15 7.38 -4.00 -5.50
CA GLY A 15 8.03 -4.13 -6.80
C GLY A 15 8.62 -5.52 -7.04
N VAL A 16 9.20 -6.12 -6.01
CA VAL A 16 9.72 -7.50 -6.07
C VAL A 16 8.60 -8.50 -6.32
N ALA A 17 7.44 -8.35 -5.67
CA ALA A 17 6.28 -9.21 -5.90
C ALA A 17 5.76 -9.12 -7.35
N MET A 18 5.80 -7.93 -7.96
CA MET A 18 5.45 -7.76 -9.38
C MET A 18 6.45 -8.46 -10.29
N VAL A 19 7.76 -8.28 -10.06
CA VAL A 19 8.82 -8.97 -10.82
C VAL A 19 8.69 -10.48 -10.69
N ASP A 20 8.45 -11.00 -9.47
CA ASP A 20 8.21 -12.42 -9.23
C ASP A 20 6.99 -12.93 -10.02
N ALA A 21 5.88 -12.20 -10.01
CA ALA A 21 4.67 -12.57 -10.74
C ALA A 21 4.91 -12.68 -12.25
N PHE A 22 5.69 -11.76 -12.84
CA PHE A 22 6.08 -11.85 -14.26
C PHE A 22 7.02 -13.02 -14.53
N CYS A 23 8.01 -13.24 -13.65
CA CYS A 23 8.95 -14.36 -13.82
C CYS A 23 8.30 -15.74 -13.67
N ARG A 24 7.13 -15.83 -13.06
CA ARG A 24 6.34 -17.07 -12.93
C ARG A 24 5.42 -17.33 -14.12
N SER A 25 5.42 -16.47 -15.14
CA SER A 25 4.61 -16.71 -16.35
C SER A 25 4.96 -18.06 -16.99
N GLU A 26 3.94 -18.88 -17.20
CA GLU A 26 4.05 -20.14 -17.93
C GLU A 26 3.70 -20.00 -19.41
N LYS A 27 3.10 -18.88 -19.80
CA LYS A 27 2.69 -18.60 -21.18
C LYS A 27 3.74 -17.81 -21.94
N TYR A 28 4.45 -16.91 -21.26
CA TYR A 28 5.38 -15.97 -21.86
C TYR A 28 6.80 -16.13 -21.33
N SER A 29 7.79 -15.82 -22.17
CA SER A 29 9.16 -15.58 -21.74
C SER A 29 9.31 -14.13 -21.33
N ALA A 30 8.97 -13.82 -20.09
CA ALA A 30 9.01 -12.45 -19.58
C ALA A 30 10.45 -11.96 -19.36
N GLU A 31 10.85 -10.90 -20.06
CA GLU A 31 12.11 -10.19 -19.86
C GLU A 31 11.84 -8.88 -19.12
N VAL A 32 12.21 -8.80 -17.82
CA VAL A 32 11.94 -7.62 -17.00
C VAL A 32 13.09 -6.60 -17.05
N TYR A 33 12.76 -5.34 -17.32
CA TYR A 33 13.64 -4.18 -17.34
C TYR A 33 13.31 -3.35 -16.11
N VAL A 34 14.18 -3.36 -15.11
CA VAL A 34 13.85 -2.82 -13.77
C VAL A 34 14.53 -1.48 -13.54
N ALA A 35 13.73 -0.44 -13.28
CA ALA A 35 14.17 0.83 -12.72
C ALA A 35 13.86 0.84 -11.21
N ASP A 36 14.87 0.75 -10.37
CA ASP A 36 14.73 0.57 -8.92
C ASP A 36 15.35 1.73 -8.14
N LYS A 37 14.83 2.00 -6.97
CA LYS A 37 15.39 2.99 -6.05
C LYS A 37 16.76 2.56 -5.50
N GLN A 38 17.02 1.27 -5.46
CA GLN A 38 18.19 0.65 -4.86
C GLN A 38 18.58 -0.63 -5.62
N ARG A 39 19.77 -1.13 -5.36
CA ARG A 39 20.24 -2.40 -5.95
C ARG A 39 19.62 -3.60 -5.20
N ASN A 40 18.30 -3.78 -5.36
CA ASN A 40 17.56 -4.86 -4.70
C ASN A 40 18.08 -6.23 -5.16
N PRO A 41 18.44 -7.16 -4.24
CA PRO A 41 19.07 -8.44 -4.59
C PRO A 41 18.19 -9.32 -5.49
N PHE A 42 16.89 -9.36 -5.28
CA PHE A 42 15.97 -10.15 -6.11
C PHE A 42 15.84 -9.55 -7.51
N ASN A 43 15.61 -8.24 -7.59
CA ASN A 43 15.45 -7.57 -8.88
C ASN A 43 16.71 -7.64 -9.73
N VAL A 44 17.91 -7.54 -9.13
CA VAL A 44 19.19 -7.69 -9.83
C VAL A 44 19.36 -9.11 -10.39
N ASP A 45 18.92 -10.15 -9.67
CA ASP A 45 18.99 -11.55 -10.13
C ASP A 45 18.01 -11.83 -11.28
N LYS A 46 16.82 -11.27 -11.23
CA LYS A 46 15.74 -11.58 -12.20
C LYS A 46 15.69 -10.67 -13.42
N ALA A 47 16.18 -9.45 -13.29
CA ALA A 47 16.09 -8.48 -14.37
C ALA A 47 17.01 -8.80 -15.55
N LYS A 48 16.49 -8.62 -16.76
CA LYS A 48 17.30 -8.56 -17.99
C LYS A 48 18.24 -7.37 -17.96
N GLU A 49 17.73 -6.24 -17.50
CA GLU A 49 18.46 -4.99 -17.28
C GLU A 49 17.96 -4.35 -15.98
N HIS A 50 18.87 -3.84 -15.18
CA HIS A 50 18.58 -3.20 -13.91
C HIS A 50 19.31 -1.86 -13.81
N VAL A 51 18.57 -0.79 -13.47
CA VAL A 51 19.14 0.53 -13.22
C VAL A 51 18.73 1.04 -11.83
N VAL A 52 19.66 1.66 -11.12
CA VAL A 52 19.36 2.35 -9.85
C VAL A 52 19.09 3.82 -10.10
N ILE A 53 17.91 4.25 -9.70
CA ILE A 53 17.47 5.65 -9.73
C ILE A 53 16.97 6.00 -8.33
N SER A 54 17.88 6.39 -7.45
CA SER A 54 17.65 6.53 -6.01
C SER A 54 16.57 7.55 -5.63
N ASP A 55 16.34 8.56 -6.46
CA ASP A 55 15.32 9.60 -6.31
C ASP A 55 14.00 9.27 -7.04
N LEU A 56 13.98 8.18 -7.84
CA LEU A 56 12.89 7.80 -8.72
C LEU A 56 12.45 8.93 -9.66
N ASP A 57 13.41 9.76 -10.11
CA ASP A 57 13.16 10.86 -11.03
C ASP A 57 12.56 10.35 -12.34
N VAL A 58 11.38 10.85 -12.69
CA VAL A 58 10.59 10.38 -13.84
C VAL A 58 11.30 10.56 -15.18
N ARG A 59 12.14 11.60 -15.31
CA ARG A 59 12.90 11.85 -16.55
C ARG A 59 14.06 10.86 -16.70
N LYS A 60 14.69 10.44 -15.59
CA LYS A 60 15.73 9.40 -15.60
C LYS A 60 15.12 8.04 -15.95
N ILE A 61 13.93 7.72 -15.39
CA ILE A 61 13.20 6.51 -15.70
C ILE A 61 12.77 6.51 -17.17
N CYS A 62 12.28 7.63 -17.68
CA CYS A 62 11.92 7.78 -19.09
C CYS A 62 13.10 7.50 -20.02
N ARG A 63 14.30 8.06 -19.75
CA ARG A 63 15.50 7.77 -20.54
C ARG A 63 15.90 6.29 -20.54
N PHE A 64 15.66 5.59 -19.43
CA PHE A 64 15.86 4.14 -19.38
C PHE A 64 14.84 3.41 -20.27
N ALA A 65 13.57 3.82 -20.24
CA ALA A 65 12.53 3.27 -21.11
C ALA A 65 12.84 3.54 -22.60
N GLU A 66 13.22 4.77 -22.98
CA GLU A 66 13.62 5.16 -24.33
C GLU A 66 14.78 4.28 -24.86
N LYS A 67 15.80 4.02 -24.01
CA LYS A 67 16.94 3.17 -24.37
C LYS A 67 16.54 1.76 -24.80
N TYR A 68 15.48 1.23 -24.20
CA TYR A 68 15.01 -0.14 -24.43
C TYR A 68 13.63 -0.22 -25.12
N GLU A 69 13.13 0.88 -25.70
CA GLU A 69 11.79 0.99 -26.28
C GLU A 69 11.44 -0.17 -27.21
N ARG A 70 12.37 -0.57 -28.11
CA ARG A 70 12.14 -1.68 -29.06
C ARG A 70 12.11 -3.06 -28.42
N LYS A 71 12.38 -3.16 -27.12
CA LYS A 71 12.43 -4.41 -26.35
C LYS A 71 11.36 -4.49 -25.27
N ILE A 72 10.71 -3.38 -24.94
CA ILE A 72 9.69 -3.28 -23.91
C ILE A 72 8.33 -3.19 -24.59
N ASP A 73 7.45 -4.12 -24.26
CA ASP A 73 6.10 -4.20 -24.78
C ASP A 73 5.11 -3.39 -23.93
N PHE A 74 5.34 -3.30 -22.60
CA PHE A 74 4.60 -2.43 -21.68
C PHE A 74 5.38 -2.15 -20.39
N GLY A 75 4.87 -1.21 -19.58
CA GLY A 75 5.43 -0.92 -18.27
C GLY A 75 4.40 -0.90 -17.16
N ILE A 76 4.82 -1.18 -15.92
CA ILE A 76 4.01 -1.08 -14.70
C ILE A 76 4.77 -0.30 -13.61
N ILE A 77 4.03 0.53 -12.88
CA ILE A 77 4.61 1.42 -11.87
C ILE A 77 4.16 0.99 -10.48
N GLY A 78 5.12 0.65 -9.62
CA GLY A 78 4.84 0.24 -8.25
C GLY A 78 4.71 1.41 -7.25
N PRO A 79 5.68 2.33 -7.17
CA PRO A 79 5.69 3.41 -6.18
C PRO A 79 4.81 4.60 -6.56
N GLU A 80 4.26 5.28 -5.54
CA GLU A 80 3.33 6.41 -5.67
C GLU A 80 3.99 7.67 -6.27
N LYS A 81 5.20 8.01 -5.84
CA LYS A 81 5.86 9.27 -6.25
C LYS A 81 5.96 9.44 -7.77
N PRO A 82 6.48 8.46 -8.54
CA PRO A 82 6.52 8.58 -10.00
C PRO A 82 5.13 8.75 -10.64
N ILE A 83 4.09 8.12 -10.09
CA ILE A 83 2.71 8.23 -10.61
C ILE A 83 2.20 9.66 -10.44
N ILE A 84 2.33 10.21 -9.23
CA ILE A 84 1.93 11.58 -8.89
C ILE A 84 2.74 12.61 -9.71
N ASP A 85 4.01 12.32 -9.98
CA ASP A 85 4.88 13.15 -10.81
C ASP A 85 4.57 13.03 -12.32
N GLY A 86 3.67 12.13 -12.76
CA GLY A 86 3.23 11.99 -14.14
C GLY A 86 4.14 11.14 -15.01
N ILE A 87 4.72 10.07 -14.46
CA ILE A 87 5.64 9.17 -15.19
C ILE A 87 5.01 8.58 -16.44
N ARG A 88 3.72 8.20 -16.38
CA ARG A 88 3.01 7.64 -17.52
C ARG A 88 2.89 8.65 -18.64
N ASP A 89 2.47 9.87 -18.31
CA ASP A 89 2.31 10.96 -19.27
C ASP A 89 3.63 11.20 -20.03
N ILE A 90 4.75 11.23 -19.29
CA ILE A 90 6.08 11.48 -19.86
C ILE A 90 6.57 10.32 -20.73
N ILE A 91 6.37 9.05 -20.31
CA ILE A 91 6.85 7.90 -21.10
C ILE A 91 6.00 7.71 -22.35
N GLU A 92 4.66 7.76 -22.24
CA GLU A 92 3.76 7.59 -23.38
C GLU A 92 3.84 8.75 -24.40
N GLU A 93 4.26 9.96 -23.97
CA GLU A 93 4.56 11.07 -24.89
C GLU A 93 5.82 10.82 -25.73
N LYS A 94 6.83 10.17 -25.15
CA LYS A 94 8.15 10.01 -25.76
C LYS A 94 8.42 8.66 -26.38
N THR A 95 7.64 7.66 -26.05
CA THR A 95 7.80 6.28 -26.51
C THR A 95 6.45 5.68 -26.88
N ASN A 96 6.47 4.51 -27.54
CA ASN A 96 5.27 3.72 -27.81
C ASN A 96 4.98 2.68 -26.71
N ILE A 97 5.60 2.80 -25.53
CA ILE A 97 5.45 1.86 -24.42
C ILE A 97 4.19 2.23 -23.62
N PRO A 98 3.12 1.42 -23.64
CA PRO A 98 1.95 1.66 -22.81
C PRO A 98 2.30 1.41 -21.34
N ILE A 99 1.92 2.34 -20.46
CA ILE A 99 2.23 2.29 -19.02
C ILE A 99 0.97 1.96 -18.21
N ILE A 100 1.08 0.98 -17.33
CA ILE A 100 0.02 0.52 -16.42
C ILE A 100 0.14 1.26 -15.08
N CYS A 101 -0.47 2.41 -15.02
CA CYS A 101 -0.81 3.21 -13.85
C CYS A 101 -1.76 4.34 -14.31
N PRO A 102 -2.47 5.05 -13.42
CA PRO A 102 -3.21 6.24 -13.81
C PRO A 102 -2.27 7.34 -14.31
N THR A 103 -2.80 8.24 -15.16
CA THR A 103 -2.12 9.48 -15.52
C THR A 103 -2.05 10.42 -14.33
N LYS A 104 -1.24 11.46 -14.43
CA LYS A 104 -1.09 12.46 -13.36
C LYS A 104 -2.41 13.08 -12.92
N GLU A 105 -3.31 13.34 -13.86
CA GLU A 105 -4.65 13.90 -13.60
C GLU A 105 -5.48 12.98 -12.69
N TYR A 106 -5.36 11.67 -12.87
CA TYR A 106 -6.13 10.65 -12.14
C TYR A 106 -5.35 10.03 -10.95
N ALA A 107 -4.15 10.51 -10.68
CA ALA A 107 -3.38 10.14 -9.48
C ALA A 107 -3.89 10.89 -8.24
N ILE A 108 -5.14 10.64 -7.84
CA ILE A 108 -5.83 11.38 -6.77
C ILE A 108 -5.20 11.21 -5.39
N GLU A 109 -4.30 10.24 -5.22
CA GLU A 109 -3.45 10.10 -4.03
C GLU A 109 -2.64 11.37 -3.72
N GLY A 110 -2.40 12.22 -4.73
CA GLY A 110 -1.62 13.45 -4.60
C GLY A 110 -2.23 14.50 -3.67
N SER A 111 -3.55 14.46 -3.40
CA SER A 111 -4.24 15.44 -2.55
C SER A 111 -5.42 14.84 -1.81
N LYS A 112 -5.34 14.79 -0.47
CA LYS A 112 -6.45 14.37 0.39
C LYS A 112 -7.65 15.32 0.34
N VAL A 113 -7.40 16.60 0.13
CA VAL A 113 -8.47 17.60 -0.08
C VAL A 113 -9.27 17.26 -1.34
N THR A 114 -8.58 16.93 -2.43
CA THR A 114 -9.25 16.51 -3.69
C THR A 114 -10.06 15.23 -3.48
N GLN A 115 -9.50 14.25 -2.77
CA GLN A 115 -10.21 13.02 -2.43
C GLN A 115 -11.49 13.30 -1.63
N ARG A 116 -11.39 14.07 -0.53
CA ARG A 116 -12.55 14.41 0.32
C ARG A 116 -13.66 15.14 -0.46
N ARG A 117 -13.29 16.06 -1.35
CA ARG A 117 -14.26 16.78 -2.20
C ARG A 117 -14.92 15.83 -3.20
N LEU A 118 -14.17 14.94 -3.83
CA LEU A 118 -14.72 13.92 -4.74
C LEU A 118 -15.69 12.98 -4.00
N PHE A 119 -15.29 12.47 -2.83
CA PHE A 119 -16.14 11.58 -2.03
C PHE A 119 -17.40 12.30 -1.53
N GLN A 120 -17.28 13.57 -1.15
CA GLN A 120 -18.43 14.38 -0.73
C GLN A 120 -19.43 14.60 -1.87
N GLU A 121 -18.96 14.73 -3.11
CA GLU A 121 -19.80 14.88 -4.29
C GLU A 121 -20.51 13.57 -4.69
N VAL A 122 -19.81 12.42 -4.59
CA VAL A 122 -20.23 11.16 -5.21
C VAL A 122 -20.86 10.19 -4.21
N VAL A 123 -20.31 10.09 -3.00
CA VAL A 123 -20.66 9.12 -1.94
C VAL A 123 -20.61 9.78 -0.56
N PRO A 124 -21.36 10.87 -0.33
CA PRO A 124 -21.23 11.69 0.89
C PRO A 124 -21.44 10.92 2.18
N GLU A 125 -22.27 9.88 2.17
CA GLU A 125 -22.55 9.03 3.34
C GLU A 125 -21.35 8.18 3.78
N THR A 126 -20.38 7.97 2.90
CA THR A 126 -19.17 7.19 3.18
C THR A 126 -17.96 8.06 3.51
N ASN A 127 -18.10 9.35 3.32
CA ASN A 127 -17.06 10.33 3.62
C ASN A 127 -17.14 10.73 5.10
N PRO A 128 -16.04 10.77 5.85
CA PRO A 128 -16.03 11.39 7.17
C PRO A 128 -16.49 12.84 7.12
N VAL A 129 -17.11 13.33 8.18
CA VAL A 129 -17.36 14.77 8.32
C VAL A 129 -16.02 15.47 8.42
N PHE A 130 -15.76 16.49 7.62
CA PHE A 130 -14.43 17.11 7.52
C PHE A 130 -14.48 18.61 7.26
N LYS A 131 -13.40 19.30 7.64
CA LYS A 131 -13.15 20.69 7.28
C LYS A 131 -11.71 20.86 6.80
N VAL A 132 -11.54 21.66 5.76
CA VAL A 132 -10.22 22.00 5.20
C VAL A 132 -9.81 23.36 5.74
N PHE A 133 -8.55 23.45 6.18
CA PHE A 133 -7.92 24.69 6.61
C PHE A 133 -6.75 24.98 5.67
N ASP A 134 -6.95 25.89 4.73
CA ASP A 134 -5.90 26.32 3.78
C ASP A 134 -5.20 27.57 4.31
N PRO A 135 -3.85 27.61 4.39
CA PRO A 135 -3.10 28.83 4.78
C PRO A 135 -3.47 30.08 3.98
N LYS A 136 -3.95 29.93 2.75
CA LYS A 136 -4.36 31.03 1.89
C LYS A 136 -5.63 31.73 2.36
N ASP A 137 -6.47 31.05 3.14
CA ASP A 137 -7.77 31.57 3.60
C ASP A 137 -7.66 32.36 4.92
N TYR A 138 -6.47 32.36 5.55
CA TYR A 138 -6.28 32.95 6.88
C TYR A 138 -5.14 33.96 6.91
N GLY A 139 -5.44 35.14 7.43
CA GLY A 139 -4.43 36.22 7.52
C GLY A 139 -3.45 36.08 8.69
N ASN A 140 -3.80 35.30 9.73
CA ASN A 140 -2.93 35.08 10.91
C ASN A 140 -3.34 33.79 11.68
N VAL A 141 -2.47 33.38 12.60
CA VAL A 141 -2.63 32.15 13.39
C VAL A 141 -3.81 32.21 14.36
N ASP A 142 -4.15 33.39 14.90
CA ASP A 142 -5.24 33.50 15.86
C ASP A 142 -6.62 33.28 15.22
N HIS A 143 -6.77 33.72 13.97
CA HIS A 143 -7.99 33.48 13.22
C HIS A 143 -8.17 31.98 12.91
N VAL A 144 -7.13 31.30 12.42
CA VAL A 144 -7.22 29.87 12.16
C VAL A 144 -7.43 29.06 13.46
N ARG A 145 -6.78 29.47 14.58
CA ARG A 145 -6.96 28.84 15.89
C ARG A 145 -8.41 28.88 16.34
N ARG A 146 -9.06 30.05 16.26
CA ARG A 146 -10.47 30.20 16.60
C ARG A 146 -11.36 29.26 15.80
N ASP A 147 -11.15 29.19 14.51
CA ASP A 147 -11.98 28.37 13.61
C ASP A 147 -11.70 26.87 13.78
N VAL A 148 -10.45 26.49 14.07
CA VAL A 148 -10.09 25.12 14.45
C VAL A 148 -10.77 24.73 15.76
N TYR A 149 -10.72 25.57 16.79
CA TYR A 149 -11.34 25.27 18.10
C TYR A 149 -12.87 25.20 17.99
N ALA A 150 -13.50 26.06 17.19
CA ALA A 150 -14.93 25.96 16.90
C ALA A 150 -15.27 24.63 16.23
N TRP A 151 -14.43 24.16 15.32
CA TRP A 151 -14.61 22.85 14.67
C TRP A 151 -14.40 21.68 15.63
N LEU A 152 -13.49 21.79 16.60
CA LEU A 152 -13.34 20.81 17.68
C LEU A 152 -14.57 20.73 18.57
N ASP A 153 -15.22 21.87 18.85
CA ASP A 153 -16.48 21.89 19.62
C ASP A 153 -17.58 21.12 18.89
N GLU A 154 -17.68 21.27 17.55
CA GLU A 154 -18.65 20.54 16.73
C GLU A 154 -18.42 19.01 16.73
N LEU A 155 -17.17 18.56 16.82
CA LEU A 155 -16.77 17.15 16.80
C LEU A 155 -16.48 16.57 18.20
N ASN A 156 -16.77 17.30 19.28
CA ASN A 156 -16.48 16.88 20.66
C ASN A 156 -15.03 16.41 20.85
N ASP A 157 -14.08 17.11 20.28
CA ASP A 157 -12.65 16.79 20.25
C ASP A 157 -12.28 15.45 19.56
N GLN A 158 -13.24 14.67 19.09
CA GLN A 158 -12.96 13.38 18.42
C GLN A 158 -12.56 13.60 16.97
N VAL A 159 -11.29 13.86 16.75
CA VAL A 159 -10.77 14.27 15.44
C VAL A 159 -9.54 13.49 14.98
N ALA A 160 -9.38 13.41 13.66
CA ALA A 160 -8.14 13.08 12.98
C ALA A 160 -7.65 14.29 12.17
N VAL A 161 -6.37 14.61 12.30
CA VAL A 161 -5.69 15.73 11.62
C VAL A 161 -4.78 15.17 10.56
N LYS A 162 -4.95 15.59 9.30
CA LYS A 162 -4.23 15.04 8.15
C LYS A 162 -3.66 16.16 7.27
N PRO A 163 -2.36 16.14 6.92
CA PRO A 163 -1.84 17.02 5.87
C PRO A 163 -2.44 16.65 4.51
N ASP A 164 -2.57 17.61 3.61
CA ASP A 164 -3.08 17.36 2.25
C ASP A 164 -2.18 16.44 1.43
N SER A 165 -0.86 16.61 1.55
CA SER A 165 0.11 15.82 0.77
C SER A 165 0.23 14.38 1.26
N PRO A 166 0.61 13.43 0.38
CA PRO A 166 0.96 12.07 0.77
C PRO A 166 2.08 12.05 1.80
N ALA A 167 1.83 11.49 2.97
CA ALA A 167 2.78 11.48 4.09
C ALA A 167 3.15 10.07 4.56
N ALA A 168 2.79 9.02 3.82
CA ALA A 168 3.03 7.62 4.19
C ALA A 168 2.63 7.31 5.66
N GLY A 169 1.46 7.82 6.11
CA GLY A 169 0.99 7.71 7.49
C GLY A 169 1.71 8.60 8.52
N LYS A 170 2.79 9.29 8.12
CA LYS A 170 3.52 10.23 8.97
C LYS A 170 2.85 11.60 8.86
N GLY A 171 2.51 12.24 9.92
CA GLY A 171 1.79 13.53 9.90
C GLY A 171 0.29 13.41 10.15
N VAL A 172 -0.28 12.20 10.10
CA VAL A 172 -1.64 11.96 10.57
C VAL A 172 -1.62 11.87 12.09
N GLY A 173 -2.39 12.74 12.74
CA GLY A 173 -2.61 12.73 14.18
C GLY A 173 -4.05 12.37 14.51
N VAL A 174 -4.28 11.55 15.54
CA VAL A 174 -5.60 11.09 15.96
C VAL A 174 -5.77 11.38 17.46
N TRP A 175 -6.91 11.94 17.85
CA TRP A 175 -7.24 12.22 19.23
C TRP A 175 -7.23 10.96 20.10
N GLY A 176 -6.59 11.05 21.26
CA GLY A 176 -6.40 9.96 22.20
C GLY A 176 -5.19 9.06 21.90
N ASP A 177 -4.69 9.06 20.65
CA ASP A 177 -3.53 8.28 20.25
C ASP A 177 -2.24 9.13 20.18
N HIS A 178 -2.34 10.33 19.61
CA HIS A 178 -1.19 11.21 19.32
C HIS A 178 -1.23 12.49 20.14
N PHE A 179 -2.40 12.94 20.54
CA PHE A 179 -2.62 14.11 21.38
C PHE A 179 -3.88 13.89 22.24
N SER A 180 -3.88 14.47 23.44
CA SER A 180 -4.95 14.37 24.42
C SER A 180 -5.44 15.73 24.94
N THR A 181 -4.81 16.82 24.46
CA THR A 181 -5.24 18.19 24.74
C THR A 181 -5.36 18.96 23.43
N ARG A 182 -6.18 20.02 23.44
CA ARG A 182 -6.37 20.90 22.26
C ARG A 182 -5.09 21.62 21.87
N GLU A 183 -4.25 21.95 22.84
CA GLU A 183 -2.95 22.57 22.61
C GLU A 183 -2.02 21.63 21.84
N GLN A 184 -1.88 20.38 22.30
CA GLN A 184 -1.07 19.37 21.61
C GLN A 184 -1.59 19.11 20.18
N MET A 185 -2.91 19.01 20.01
CA MET A 185 -3.53 18.86 18.70
C MET A 185 -3.23 20.07 17.80
N PHE A 186 -3.36 21.29 18.35
CA PHE A 186 -3.11 22.51 17.58
C PHE A 186 -1.64 22.68 17.22
N GLU A 187 -0.71 22.27 18.07
CA GLU A 187 0.74 22.22 17.75
C GLU A 187 0.99 21.25 16.58
N HIS A 188 0.38 20.05 16.65
CA HIS A 188 0.45 19.08 15.54
C HIS A 188 -0.18 19.65 14.26
N PHE A 189 -1.33 20.29 14.36
CA PHE A 189 -1.97 21.00 13.25
C PHE A 189 -1.03 22.03 12.62
N LEU A 190 -0.44 22.93 13.45
CA LEU A 190 0.44 23.98 12.96
C LEU A 190 1.71 23.44 12.26
N SER A 191 2.25 22.32 12.76
CA SER A 191 3.41 21.67 12.14
C SER A 191 3.13 21.23 10.70
N ASN A 192 1.91 20.77 10.42
CA ASN A 192 1.46 20.42 9.07
C ASN A 192 1.02 21.64 8.26
N TYR A 193 0.31 22.58 8.90
CA TYR A 193 -0.24 23.79 8.28
C TYR A 193 0.83 24.74 7.72
N ALA A 194 2.01 24.71 8.31
CA ALA A 194 3.17 25.44 7.78
C ALA A 194 3.62 24.96 6.37
N HIS A 195 3.18 23.78 5.96
CA HIS A 195 3.56 23.17 4.68
C HIS A 195 2.42 23.13 3.65
N GLY A 196 1.20 23.50 4.02
CA GLY A 196 0.04 23.52 3.12
C GLY A 196 -1.29 23.25 3.83
N PRO A 197 -2.35 22.98 3.08
CA PRO A 197 -3.67 22.70 3.63
C PRO A 197 -3.66 21.52 4.59
N VAL A 198 -4.49 21.61 5.64
CA VAL A 198 -4.70 20.54 6.62
C VAL A 198 -6.18 20.23 6.68
N ILE A 199 -6.50 18.95 6.73
CA ILE A 199 -7.86 18.46 6.94
C ILE A 199 -8.01 18.05 8.41
N ILE A 200 -9.08 18.51 9.05
CA ILE A 200 -9.53 17.99 10.33
C ILE A 200 -10.86 17.29 10.10
N GLU A 201 -10.90 16.00 10.36
CA GLU A 201 -12.07 15.16 10.15
C GLU A 201 -12.50 14.44 11.42
N GLU A 202 -13.75 13.97 11.48
CA GLU A 202 -14.22 13.14 12.60
C GLU A 202 -13.34 11.89 12.77
N LYS A 203 -13.05 11.55 14.05
CA LYS A 203 -12.43 10.27 14.38
C LYS A 203 -13.46 9.17 14.25
N LEU A 204 -13.19 8.21 13.37
CA LEU A 204 -14.04 7.05 13.18
C LEU A 204 -13.63 5.91 14.09
N GLU A 205 -14.61 5.13 14.55
CA GLU A 205 -14.41 3.91 15.32
C GLU A 205 -14.86 2.69 14.50
N GLY A 206 -13.98 1.68 14.41
CA GLY A 206 -14.25 0.49 13.60
C GLY A 206 -12.99 -0.31 13.29
N GLU A 207 -13.14 -1.27 12.36
CA GLU A 207 -12.05 -2.11 11.89
C GLU A 207 -11.71 -1.78 10.44
N GLU A 208 -10.42 -1.69 10.13
CA GLU A 208 -9.95 -1.29 8.80
C GLU A 208 -9.80 -2.49 7.86
N SER A 209 -10.23 -2.31 6.59
CA SER A 209 -9.92 -3.18 5.46
C SER A 209 -9.20 -2.41 4.37
N SER A 210 -8.50 -3.15 3.51
CA SER A 210 -7.83 -2.62 2.34
C SER A 210 -8.49 -3.18 1.08
N PHE A 211 -9.25 -2.32 0.39
CA PHE A 211 -9.84 -2.63 -0.91
C PHE A 211 -8.84 -2.33 -2.02
N GLN A 212 -8.70 -3.23 -2.98
CA GLN A 212 -7.89 -3.02 -4.17
C GLN A 212 -8.64 -3.47 -5.42
N ALA A 213 -8.46 -2.73 -6.53
CA ALA A 213 -9.06 -3.11 -7.80
C ALA A 213 -8.14 -2.79 -8.98
N PHE A 214 -8.06 -3.73 -9.93
CA PHE A 214 -7.46 -3.48 -11.24
C PHE A 214 -8.46 -2.77 -12.15
N CYS A 215 -7.96 -1.92 -13.01
CA CYS A 215 -8.76 -1.09 -13.91
C CYS A 215 -8.15 -1.03 -15.31
N ASP A 216 -8.99 -1.23 -16.32
CA ASP A 216 -8.63 -1.05 -17.74
C ASP A 216 -9.19 0.25 -18.34
N GLY A 217 -9.78 1.10 -17.49
CA GLY A 217 -10.46 2.33 -17.87
C GLY A 217 -11.93 2.15 -18.30
N LYS A 218 -12.40 0.91 -18.47
CA LYS A 218 -13.79 0.56 -18.79
C LYS A 218 -14.42 -0.28 -17.67
N HIS A 219 -13.64 -1.19 -17.10
CA HIS A 219 -14.03 -2.08 -16.04
C HIS A 219 -13.18 -1.80 -14.79
N LEU A 220 -13.78 -1.96 -13.63
CA LEU A 220 -13.13 -1.99 -12.33
C LEU A 220 -13.29 -3.41 -11.78
N VAL A 221 -12.18 -4.12 -11.59
CA VAL A 221 -12.16 -5.52 -11.17
C VAL A 221 -11.52 -5.62 -9.79
N PRO A 222 -12.34 -5.71 -8.71
CA PRO A 222 -11.85 -5.89 -7.35
C PRO A 222 -11.09 -7.20 -7.20
N VAL A 223 -10.08 -7.20 -6.33
CA VAL A 223 -9.45 -8.40 -5.78
C VAL A 223 -9.90 -8.58 -4.32
N PRO A 224 -9.62 -9.74 -3.69
CA PRO A 224 -9.95 -9.95 -2.28
C PRO A 224 -9.37 -8.86 -1.37
N ASP A 225 -10.15 -8.45 -0.38
CA ASP A 225 -9.69 -7.49 0.63
C ASP A 225 -8.69 -8.11 1.58
N THR A 226 -7.84 -7.24 2.09
CA THR A 226 -6.83 -7.60 3.08
C THR A 226 -6.97 -6.76 4.34
N ARG A 227 -6.34 -7.20 5.42
CA ARG A 227 -6.14 -6.41 6.63
C ARG A 227 -4.69 -6.00 6.74
N ASP A 228 -4.42 -4.69 6.84
CA ASP A 228 -3.09 -4.13 7.11
C ASP A 228 -2.84 -3.97 8.62
N TYR A 229 -1.57 -4.06 9.03
CA TYR A 229 -1.09 -3.83 10.40
C TYR A 229 -0.17 -2.60 10.43
N LYS A 230 -0.78 -1.43 10.53
CA LYS A 230 -0.08 -0.13 10.44
C LYS A 230 0.76 0.21 11.68
N ARG A 231 0.36 -0.27 12.88
CA ARG A 231 1.09 0.02 14.11
C ARG A 231 2.40 -0.76 14.19
N ALA A 232 3.42 -0.12 14.77
CA ALA A 232 4.77 -0.66 14.81
C ALA A 232 4.91 -1.93 15.63
N PHE A 233 4.23 -2.04 16.78
CA PHE A 233 4.44 -3.09 17.79
C PHE A 233 3.21 -3.96 18.00
N ASP A 234 3.44 -5.12 18.61
CA ASP A 234 2.40 -6.07 18.97
C ASP A 234 1.29 -5.41 19.79
N GLY A 235 0.06 -5.86 19.59
CA GLY A 235 -1.13 -5.32 20.22
C GLY A 235 -1.55 -3.94 19.70
N ASP A 236 -1.18 -3.60 18.47
CA ASP A 236 -1.44 -2.32 17.80
C ASP A 236 -0.91 -1.12 18.60
N LYS A 237 0.29 -1.27 19.15
CA LYS A 237 0.98 -0.25 19.92
C LYS A 237 2.04 0.49 19.09
N GLY A 238 2.45 1.64 19.60
CA GLY A 238 3.48 2.46 18.96
C GLY A 238 2.95 3.27 17.77
N PRO A 239 3.84 3.95 17.04
CA PRO A 239 3.47 4.85 15.96
C PRO A 239 3.00 4.09 14.71
N ASN A 240 2.34 4.83 13.81
CA ASN A 240 1.97 4.33 12.50
C ASN A 240 3.20 4.12 11.60
N THR A 241 3.13 3.07 10.78
CA THR A 241 4.14 2.71 9.78
C THR A 241 3.47 2.59 8.40
N GLY A 242 4.20 2.21 7.38
CA GLY A 242 3.64 1.82 6.08
C GLY A 242 3.08 0.40 6.03
N GLY A 243 2.82 -0.23 7.18
CA GLY A 243 2.35 -1.62 7.32
C GLY A 243 3.47 -2.58 7.70
N MET A 244 3.33 -3.26 8.87
CA MET A 244 4.27 -4.27 9.37
C MET A 244 3.91 -5.68 8.91
N GLY A 245 2.78 -5.84 8.29
CA GLY A 245 2.27 -7.07 7.72
C GLY A 245 0.82 -6.91 7.30
N SER A 246 0.30 -7.96 6.68
CA SER A 246 -1.07 -8.01 6.19
C SER A 246 -1.54 -9.46 6.09
N TYR A 247 -2.84 -9.68 6.07
CA TYR A 247 -3.39 -10.97 5.73
C TYR A 247 -4.61 -10.85 4.80
N LYS A 248 -4.83 -11.91 4.04
CA LYS A 248 -6.05 -12.23 3.29
C LYS A 248 -6.58 -13.56 3.79
N ASP A 249 -7.88 -13.64 4.08
CA ASP A 249 -8.54 -14.90 4.42
C ASP A 249 -8.77 -15.77 3.17
N VAL A 250 -9.24 -16.99 3.34
CA VAL A 250 -9.59 -17.88 2.22
C VAL A 250 -10.65 -17.26 1.32
N GLY A 251 -11.65 -16.60 1.92
CA GLY A 251 -12.67 -15.83 1.20
C GLY A 251 -12.18 -14.48 0.68
N ASP A 252 -13.10 -13.66 0.21
CA ASP A 252 -12.82 -12.38 -0.44
C ASP A 252 -12.70 -11.19 0.53
N TRP A 253 -12.90 -11.41 1.83
CA TRP A 253 -12.83 -10.37 2.87
C TRP A 253 -12.34 -10.92 4.22
N PRO A 254 -11.78 -10.03 5.09
CA PRO A 254 -11.36 -10.39 6.43
C PRO A 254 -12.52 -10.88 7.33
N PRO A 255 -12.26 -11.74 8.35
CA PRO A 255 -13.28 -12.37 9.20
C PRO A 255 -14.21 -11.43 9.98
N PHE A 256 -13.81 -10.18 10.20
CA PHE A 256 -14.63 -9.16 10.87
C PHE A 256 -15.66 -8.49 9.95
N MET A 257 -15.52 -8.67 8.64
CA MET A 257 -16.45 -8.17 7.62
C MET A 257 -17.57 -9.17 7.35
N THR A 258 -18.62 -8.68 6.72
CA THR A 258 -19.75 -9.46 6.17
C THR A 258 -19.77 -9.33 4.65
N SER A 259 -20.52 -10.20 3.98
CA SER A 259 -20.78 -10.04 2.53
C SER A 259 -21.44 -8.71 2.20
N SER A 260 -22.29 -8.19 3.08
CA SER A 260 -22.92 -6.89 2.92
C SER A 260 -21.90 -5.74 2.94
N ASP A 261 -20.90 -5.82 3.84
CA ASP A 261 -19.82 -4.82 3.88
C ASP A 261 -19.03 -4.82 2.57
N LYS A 262 -18.65 -6.00 2.07
CA LYS A 262 -17.93 -6.14 0.80
C LYS A 262 -18.73 -5.61 -0.39
N MET A 263 -20.02 -5.94 -0.46
CA MET A 263 -20.87 -5.42 -1.53
C MET A 263 -20.99 -3.90 -1.46
N LYS A 264 -21.08 -3.33 -0.26
CA LYS A 264 -21.15 -1.88 -0.06
C LYS A 264 -19.87 -1.18 -0.52
N GLU A 265 -18.69 -1.74 -0.18
CA GLU A 265 -17.41 -1.21 -0.70
C GLU A 265 -17.38 -1.20 -2.23
N ILE A 266 -17.80 -2.31 -2.87
CA ILE A 266 -17.87 -2.41 -4.33
C ILE A 266 -18.81 -1.37 -4.93
N GLU A 267 -19.99 -1.15 -4.32
CA GLU A 267 -20.94 -0.12 -4.75
C GLU A 267 -20.35 1.30 -4.67
N ILE A 268 -19.68 1.61 -3.55
CA ILE A 268 -19.01 2.88 -3.33
C ILE A 268 -17.95 3.10 -4.40
N MET A 269 -17.05 2.13 -4.58
CA MET A 269 -15.95 2.25 -5.53
C MET A 269 -16.42 2.30 -6.97
N ASN A 270 -17.46 1.56 -7.33
CA ASN A 270 -18.08 1.67 -8.66
C ASN A 270 -18.69 3.06 -8.90
N SER A 271 -19.26 3.70 -7.89
CA SER A 271 -19.81 5.05 -7.99
C SER A 271 -18.71 6.08 -8.27
N ILE A 272 -17.60 6.01 -7.51
CA ILE A 272 -16.43 6.86 -7.72
C ILE A 272 -15.81 6.60 -9.09
N PHE A 273 -15.60 5.33 -9.45
CA PHE A 273 -15.07 4.93 -10.74
C PHE A 273 -15.94 5.46 -11.89
N LYS A 274 -17.25 5.30 -11.81
CA LYS A 274 -18.19 5.79 -12.83
C LYS A 274 -18.10 7.31 -13.00
N LYS A 275 -17.94 8.06 -11.91
CA LYS A 275 -17.73 9.52 -11.96
C LYS A 275 -16.45 9.88 -12.71
N LEU A 276 -15.32 9.24 -12.37
CA LEU A 276 -14.02 9.52 -12.97
C LEU A 276 -13.91 9.00 -14.41
N ARG A 277 -14.52 7.86 -14.70
CA ARG A 277 -14.55 7.28 -16.05
C ARG A 277 -15.35 8.14 -17.05
N GLY A 278 -16.43 8.75 -16.59
CA GLY A 278 -17.38 9.43 -17.47
C GLY A 278 -18.24 8.47 -18.29
N LYS A 279 -18.61 8.86 -19.51
CA LYS A 279 -19.59 8.13 -20.35
C LYS A 279 -19.02 6.93 -21.10
N ALA A 280 -17.73 6.89 -21.34
CA ALA A 280 -17.03 5.87 -22.12
C ALA A 280 -15.83 5.32 -21.39
N ARG A 281 -15.04 4.45 -22.05
CA ARG A 281 -13.73 4.03 -21.54
C ARG A 281 -12.85 5.27 -21.32
N ASN A 282 -12.24 5.34 -20.14
CA ASN A 282 -11.19 6.31 -19.83
C ASN A 282 -9.87 5.57 -19.59
N PRO A 283 -8.99 5.44 -20.61
CA PRO A 283 -7.73 4.70 -20.48
C PRO A 283 -6.78 5.33 -19.47
N ASP A 284 -6.96 6.60 -19.09
CA ASP A 284 -6.12 7.31 -18.11
C ASP A 284 -6.27 6.77 -16.69
N LEU A 285 -7.34 5.98 -16.44
CA LEU A 285 -7.56 5.25 -15.18
C LEU A 285 -6.95 3.84 -15.16
N ARG A 286 -6.25 3.38 -16.19
CA ARG A 286 -5.76 1.98 -16.20
C ARG A 286 -4.69 1.73 -15.14
N GLY A 287 -4.62 0.49 -14.66
CA GLY A 287 -3.71 0.03 -13.60
C GLY A 287 -4.44 -0.30 -12.31
N MET A 288 -3.97 0.24 -11.20
CA MET A 288 -4.64 0.18 -9.90
C MET A 288 -4.87 1.60 -9.36
N PRO A 289 -5.84 2.35 -9.92
CA PRO A 289 -6.12 3.72 -9.48
C PRO A 289 -6.77 3.77 -8.10
N PHE A 290 -7.23 2.61 -7.61
CA PHE A 290 -7.97 2.48 -6.35
C PHE A 290 -7.37 1.36 -5.49
N TYR A 291 -6.54 1.76 -4.53
CA TYR A 291 -6.30 1.08 -3.29
C TYR A 291 -6.86 1.98 -2.19
N ASP A 292 -7.99 1.59 -1.64
CA ASP A 292 -8.74 2.36 -0.67
C ASP A 292 -8.69 1.72 0.70
N ALA A 293 -8.32 2.51 1.70
CA ALA A 293 -8.46 2.12 3.09
C ALA A 293 -9.89 2.43 3.53
N PHE A 294 -10.66 1.39 3.84
CA PHE A 294 -11.97 1.51 4.46
C PHE A 294 -11.88 1.30 5.97
N ILE A 295 -12.79 1.92 6.71
CA ILE A 295 -13.08 1.59 8.10
C ILE A 295 -14.56 1.19 8.23
N HIS A 296 -14.80 -0.01 8.75
CA HIS A 296 -16.13 -0.53 9.00
C HIS A 296 -16.61 -0.03 10.36
N THR A 297 -17.57 0.87 10.32
CA THR A 297 -18.21 1.44 11.53
C THR A 297 -19.53 0.72 11.84
N SER A 298 -20.20 1.07 12.93
CA SER A 298 -21.59 0.64 13.19
C SER A 298 -22.51 1.01 12.02
N LYS A 299 -22.31 2.16 11.39
CA LYS A 299 -23.12 2.70 10.27
C LYS A 299 -22.68 2.23 8.87
N GLY A 300 -21.77 1.25 8.80
CA GLY A 300 -21.22 0.72 7.55
C GLY A 300 -19.84 1.27 7.19
N PRO A 301 -19.30 0.91 6.00
CA PRO A 301 -17.96 1.28 5.60
C PRO A 301 -17.84 2.77 5.26
N LYS A 302 -16.75 3.39 5.70
CA LYS A 302 -16.33 4.75 5.34
C LYS A 302 -14.93 4.73 4.76
N ILE A 303 -14.66 5.64 3.80
CA ILE A 303 -13.34 5.72 3.13
C ILE A 303 -12.40 6.60 3.95
N LEU A 304 -11.25 6.02 4.37
CA LEU A 304 -10.20 6.76 5.06
C LEU A 304 -9.29 7.53 4.10
N GLU A 305 -8.85 6.87 3.03
CA GLU A 305 -8.02 7.46 1.96
C GLU A 305 -8.01 6.57 0.71
N ASN A 306 -7.72 7.18 -0.43
CA ASN A 306 -7.40 6.49 -1.68
C ASN A 306 -5.91 6.60 -1.97
N ASN A 307 -5.34 5.49 -2.48
CA ASN A 307 -4.01 5.46 -3.04
C ASN A 307 -4.09 5.02 -4.52
N SER A 308 -3.39 5.72 -5.41
CA SER A 308 -3.47 5.52 -6.86
C SER A 308 -2.48 4.47 -7.38
N ARG A 309 -2.21 3.46 -6.57
CA ARG A 309 -1.28 2.36 -6.82
C ARG A 309 -1.66 1.15 -5.98
N SER A 310 -1.02 -0.02 -6.23
CA SER A 310 -1.20 -1.19 -5.36
C SER A 310 -0.70 -0.95 -3.94
N GLY A 311 -1.32 -1.60 -2.97
CA GLY A 311 -0.90 -1.57 -1.57
C GLY A 311 0.45 -2.27 -1.33
N ASP A 312 1.12 -1.92 -0.25
CA ASP A 312 2.33 -2.55 0.26
C ASP A 312 2.25 -2.56 1.80
N PRO A 313 1.85 -3.67 2.43
CA PRO A 313 2.06 -5.08 2.02
C PRO A 313 0.87 -5.81 1.33
N GLU A 314 -0.18 -5.15 0.91
CA GLU A 314 -1.43 -5.81 0.53
C GLU A 314 -1.34 -6.59 -0.78
N ILE A 315 -0.65 -6.06 -1.81
CA ILE A 315 -0.55 -6.76 -3.10
C ILE A 315 0.29 -8.04 -3.00
N GLN A 316 1.18 -8.14 -2.01
CA GLN A 316 1.94 -9.34 -1.72
C GLN A 316 1.06 -10.50 -1.21
N ASN A 317 -0.16 -10.22 -0.72
CA ASN A 317 -1.16 -11.24 -0.44
C ASN A 317 -1.83 -11.80 -1.71
N ILE A 318 -1.88 -11.02 -2.77
CA ILE A 318 -2.70 -11.29 -3.97
C ILE A 318 -1.87 -11.91 -5.10
N LEU A 319 -0.75 -11.28 -5.48
CA LEU A 319 0.04 -11.74 -6.63
C LEU A 319 0.53 -13.19 -6.52
N PRO A 320 0.93 -13.71 -5.34
CA PRO A 320 1.37 -15.10 -5.22
C PRO A 320 0.30 -16.16 -5.47
N ILE A 321 -0.97 -15.80 -5.31
CA ILE A 321 -2.13 -16.68 -5.46
C ILE A 321 -3.00 -16.32 -6.69
N LEU A 322 -2.44 -15.53 -7.60
CA LEU A 322 -3.09 -15.22 -8.86
C LEU A 322 -3.10 -16.47 -9.75
N LYS A 323 -4.26 -16.92 -10.19
CA LYS A 323 -4.41 -18.03 -11.15
C LYS A 323 -4.18 -17.59 -12.59
N ASP A 324 -4.63 -16.38 -12.90
CA ASP A 324 -4.35 -15.77 -14.19
C ASP A 324 -2.86 -15.50 -14.35
N ASP A 325 -2.32 -15.68 -15.54
CA ASP A 325 -0.99 -15.20 -15.88
C ASP A 325 -0.93 -13.67 -15.79
N PHE A 326 -0.01 -13.13 -15.00
CA PHE A 326 0.02 -11.69 -14.74
C PHE A 326 0.35 -10.87 -15.98
N VAL A 327 1.08 -11.45 -16.96
CA VAL A 327 1.30 -10.83 -18.27
C VAL A 327 -0.02 -10.70 -19.04
N ASP A 328 -0.86 -11.75 -19.04
CA ASP A 328 -2.19 -11.69 -19.65
C ASP A 328 -3.09 -10.63 -18.97
N VAL A 329 -3.04 -10.54 -17.64
CA VAL A 329 -3.78 -9.49 -16.91
C VAL A 329 -3.37 -8.11 -17.39
N CYS A 330 -2.06 -7.87 -17.54
CA CYS A 330 -1.53 -6.60 -18.03
C CYS A 330 -1.99 -6.29 -19.46
N PHE A 331 -1.96 -7.27 -20.38
CA PHE A 331 -2.47 -7.06 -21.73
C PHE A 331 -3.97 -6.75 -21.73
N ARG A 332 -4.77 -7.48 -20.93
CA ARG A 332 -6.21 -7.18 -20.79
C ARG A 332 -6.48 -5.77 -20.25
N ILE A 333 -5.61 -5.25 -19.36
CA ILE A 333 -5.69 -3.87 -18.89
C ILE A 333 -5.43 -2.89 -20.04
N ILE A 334 -4.38 -3.12 -20.82
CA ILE A 334 -4.01 -2.25 -21.95
C ILE A 334 -5.11 -2.23 -23.01
N ASP A 335 -5.64 -3.39 -23.36
CA ASP A 335 -6.64 -3.56 -24.40
C ASP A 335 -8.07 -3.11 -23.99
N GLY A 336 -8.31 -2.91 -22.70
CA GLY A 336 -9.64 -2.49 -22.19
C GLY A 336 -10.66 -3.62 -22.17
N ASN A 337 -10.23 -4.84 -21.93
CA ASN A 337 -11.07 -6.03 -21.88
C ASN A 337 -10.90 -6.86 -20.59
N LEU A 338 -10.41 -6.25 -19.52
CA LEU A 338 -10.28 -6.86 -18.21
C LEU A 338 -11.65 -6.97 -17.53
N THR A 339 -12.33 -8.08 -17.67
CA THR A 339 -13.67 -8.31 -17.08
C THR A 339 -13.63 -9.09 -15.76
N ARG A 340 -12.57 -9.86 -15.52
CA ARG A 340 -12.38 -10.66 -14.31
C ARG A 340 -10.91 -10.95 -14.06
N ILE A 341 -10.59 -11.31 -12.82
CA ILE A 341 -9.30 -11.86 -12.39
C ILE A 341 -9.61 -13.06 -11.51
N GLU A 342 -8.92 -14.18 -11.75
CA GLU A 342 -9.09 -15.40 -10.98
C GLU A 342 -7.99 -15.51 -9.90
N ILE A 343 -8.43 -15.68 -8.66
CA ILE A 343 -7.57 -15.79 -7.47
C ILE A 343 -7.80 -17.18 -6.85
N GLU A 344 -6.75 -17.81 -6.32
CA GLU A 344 -6.89 -19.06 -5.58
C GLU A 344 -7.63 -18.84 -4.25
N GLU A 345 -8.46 -19.82 -3.87
CA GLU A 345 -9.10 -19.86 -2.56
C GLU A 345 -8.08 -20.29 -1.49
N LYS A 346 -7.12 -19.41 -1.20
CA LYS A 346 -6.05 -19.59 -0.22
C LYS A 346 -6.00 -18.40 0.73
N ALA A 347 -5.63 -18.67 1.97
CA ALA A 347 -5.22 -17.62 2.89
C ALA A 347 -3.76 -17.26 2.66
N THR A 348 -3.44 -15.99 2.84
CA THR A 348 -2.05 -15.49 2.79
C THR A 348 -1.76 -14.59 3.97
N VAL A 349 -0.55 -14.69 4.50
CA VAL A 349 -0.05 -13.84 5.58
C VAL A 349 1.31 -13.29 5.21
N VAL A 350 1.42 -11.97 5.23
CA VAL A 350 2.66 -11.23 4.99
C VAL A 350 3.18 -10.70 6.33
N THR A 351 4.43 -10.99 6.66
CA THR A 351 5.10 -10.41 7.83
C THR A 351 6.39 -9.73 7.39
N TYR A 352 6.62 -8.50 7.85
CA TYR A 352 7.85 -7.74 7.58
C TYR A 352 8.86 -7.84 8.72
N LYS A 353 10.15 -7.89 8.36
CA LYS A 353 11.27 -7.49 9.22
C LYS A 353 11.77 -6.11 8.82
N ALA A 354 12.03 -5.26 9.80
CA ALA A 354 12.48 -3.89 9.61
C ALA A 354 13.61 -3.53 10.57
N PRO A 355 14.54 -2.64 10.20
CA PRO A 355 15.53 -2.12 11.13
C PRO A 355 14.90 -1.08 12.06
N PRO A 356 15.49 -0.81 13.24
CA PRO A 356 15.03 0.21 14.18
C PRO A 356 14.98 1.64 13.59
N ALA A 357 15.79 1.89 12.57
CA ALA A 357 15.77 3.15 11.83
C ALA A 357 14.47 3.38 11.03
N TYR A 358 13.72 2.30 10.76
CA TYR A 358 12.41 2.42 10.12
C TYR A 358 11.43 3.14 11.04
N GLY A 359 10.91 4.26 10.59
CA GLY A 359 9.97 5.07 11.35
C GLY A 359 10.58 6.03 12.38
N GLY A 360 11.87 5.93 12.69
CA GLY A 360 12.55 6.84 13.64
C GLY A 360 12.12 6.64 15.10
N PHE A 361 11.79 5.43 15.51
CA PHE A 361 11.20 5.11 16.81
C PHE A 361 12.17 4.99 17.98
N LYS A 362 13.27 5.74 17.95
CA LYS A 362 14.38 5.63 18.91
C LYS A 362 13.92 5.58 20.37
N ASP A 363 12.98 6.42 20.74
CA ASP A 363 12.60 6.61 22.14
C ASP A 363 11.45 5.71 22.60
N VAL A 364 10.87 4.93 21.68
CA VAL A 364 9.70 4.06 21.96
C VAL A 364 9.96 2.57 21.82
N PHE A 365 11.23 2.16 21.50
CA PHE A 365 11.57 0.76 21.45
C PHE A 365 11.60 0.13 22.84
N PRO A 366 10.95 -1.03 23.06
CA PRO A 366 10.96 -1.73 24.34
C PRO A 366 12.30 -2.37 24.68
N GLN A 367 13.23 -2.44 23.75
CA GLN A 367 14.56 -3.03 23.89
C GLN A 367 15.63 -2.03 23.46
N ARG A 368 16.85 -2.21 24.05
CA ARG A 368 18.00 -1.41 23.62
C ARG A 368 18.33 -1.70 22.14
N VAL A 369 18.28 -0.67 21.32
CA VAL A 369 18.54 -0.75 19.90
C VAL A 369 19.84 -0.04 19.58
N ASP A 370 20.70 -0.70 18.81
CA ASP A 370 21.88 -0.08 18.24
C ASP A 370 21.53 0.57 16.90
N TRP A 371 21.49 1.89 16.86
CA TRP A 371 21.16 2.68 15.67
C TRP A 371 22.25 2.63 14.59
N SER A 372 23.45 2.11 14.92
CA SER A 372 24.49 1.84 13.93
C SER A 372 24.20 0.62 13.06
N ASP A 373 23.13 -0.12 13.35
CA ASP A 373 22.75 -1.36 12.67
C ASP A 373 22.12 -1.16 11.26
N VAL A 374 21.85 0.08 10.87
CA VAL A 374 21.54 0.38 9.46
C VAL A 374 22.78 0.07 8.62
N ASN A 375 22.59 -0.64 7.51
CA ASN A 375 23.63 -1.18 6.63
C ASN A 375 24.41 -2.38 7.20
N ARG A 376 23.86 -3.11 8.15
CA ARG A 376 24.42 -4.43 8.52
C ARG A 376 24.02 -5.52 7.53
N PRO A 377 24.87 -6.53 7.36
CA PRO A 377 24.56 -7.68 6.52
C PRO A 377 23.32 -8.42 7.00
N VAL A 378 22.51 -8.87 6.03
CA VAL A 378 21.35 -9.73 6.26
C VAL A 378 21.51 -11.00 5.44
N ASP A 379 21.30 -12.15 6.06
CA ASP A 379 21.39 -13.46 5.42
C ASP A 379 19.99 -14.07 5.25
N LEU A 380 19.62 -14.32 4.01
CA LEU A 380 18.35 -14.95 3.61
C LEU A 380 18.52 -16.44 3.26
N THR A 381 19.74 -17.00 3.34
CA THR A 381 20.04 -18.37 2.91
C THR A 381 19.16 -19.41 3.59
N ALA A 382 19.00 -19.32 4.90
CA ALA A 382 18.16 -20.26 5.65
C ALA A 382 16.67 -20.09 5.30
N THR A 383 16.23 -18.88 4.99
CA THR A 383 14.85 -18.59 4.58
C THR A 383 14.57 -19.16 3.19
N HIS A 384 15.49 -19.01 2.25
CA HIS A 384 15.35 -19.61 0.91
C HIS A 384 15.32 -21.14 0.93
N LYS A 385 16.07 -21.78 1.84
CA LYS A 385 16.02 -23.24 2.03
C LYS A 385 14.65 -23.75 2.51
N LEU A 386 13.83 -22.88 3.11
CA LEU A 386 12.45 -23.27 3.47
C LEU A 386 11.55 -23.52 2.26
N SER A 387 11.92 -23.08 1.07
CA SER A 387 11.22 -23.46 -0.17
C SER A 387 11.34 -24.97 -0.45
N GLU A 388 12.37 -25.67 0.03
CA GLU A 388 12.49 -27.11 -0.03
C GLU A 388 11.39 -27.81 0.81
N LYS A 389 11.00 -27.20 1.94
CA LYS A 389 9.94 -27.69 2.84
C LYS A 389 8.55 -27.27 2.40
N TRP A 390 8.38 -26.01 2.00
CA TRP A 390 7.09 -25.40 1.79
C TRP A 390 6.69 -25.26 0.32
N GLY A 391 7.64 -25.41 -0.63
CA GLY A 391 7.42 -25.22 -2.07
C GLY A 391 6.90 -23.81 -2.38
N ASP A 392 5.86 -23.75 -3.20
CA ASP A 392 5.22 -22.50 -3.60
C ASP A 392 4.39 -21.83 -2.51
N ARG A 393 4.25 -22.46 -1.36
CA ARG A 393 3.54 -21.89 -0.19
C ARG A 393 4.32 -20.82 0.58
N ILE A 394 5.58 -20.59 0.24
CA ILE A 394 6.39 -19.53 0.82
C ILE A 394 6.98 -18.63 -0.27
N ARG A 395 6.88 -17.31 -0.07
CA ARG A 395 7.59 -16.31 -0.89
C ARG A 395 8.42 -15.39 0.00
N VAL A 396 9.59 -15.03 -0.48
CA VAL A 396 10.52 -14.13 0.24
C VAL A 396 10.79 -12.93 -0.66
N TYR A 397 10.34 -11.76 -0.23
CA TYR A 397 10.45 -10.54 -1.01
C TYR A 397 11.34 -9.51 -0.31
N PRO A 398 12.63 -9.39 -0.71
CA PRO A 398 13.49 -8.32 -0.25
C PRO A 398 12.86 -6.95 -0.55
N GLY A 399 12.77 -6.10 0.48
CA GLY A 399 12.25 -4.74 0.36
C GLY A 399 13.38 -3.72 0.32
N SER A 400 13.56 -3.00 1.42
CA SER A 400 14.64 -2.03 1.60
C SER A 400 15.97 -2.74 1.89
N MET A 401 16.48 -3.44 0.89
CA MET A 401 17.75 -4.18 0.89
C MET A 401 18.60 -3.79 -0.30
N GLU A 402 19.92 -3.86 -0.14
CA GLU A 402 20.86 -3.59 -1.20
C GLU A 402 21.90 -4.68 -1.34
N LEU A 403 22.17 -5.10 -2.57
CA LEU A 403 23.25 -6.02 -2.91
C LEU A 403 24.54 -5.22 -3.16
N ARG A 404 25.59 -5.50 -2.36
CA ARG A 404 26.94 -4.95 -2.50
C ARG A 404 27.94 -6.10 -2.40
N ASP A 405 28.84 -6.22 -3.34
CA ASP A 405 29.93 -7.21 -3.32
C ASP A 405 29.48 -8.64 -2.93
N ARG A 406 28.37 -9.09 -3.53
CA ARG A 406 27.69 -10.39 -3.30
C ARG A 406 27.10 -10.58 -1.89
N GLN A 407 27.02 -9.53 -1.10
CA GLN A 407 26.39 -9.54 0.22
C GLN A 407 25.19 -8.59 0.25
N THR A 408 24.15 -8.96 0.98
CA THR A 408 22.91 -8.17 1.12
C THR A 408 22.93 -7.38 2.43
N TYR A 409 22.46 -6.15 2.37
CA TYR A 409 22.44 -5.21 3.49
C TYR A 409 21.05 -4.63 3.70
N ALA A 410 20.61 -4.52 4.95
CA ALA A 410 19.39 -3.80 5.30
C ALA A 410 19.59 -2.29 5.16
N LEU A 411 18.63 -1.60 4.56
CA LEU A 411 18.58 -0.14 4.51
C LEU A 411 17.61 0.42 5.56
N LYS A 412 17.15 1.67 5.40
CA LYS A 412 16.40 2.41 6.44
C LYS A 412 14.90 2.10 6.53
N SER A 413 14.33 1.28 5.61
CA SER A 413 12.90 0.97 5.58
C SER A 413 12.66 -0.53 5.80
N ARG A 414 11.44 -1.01 5.59
CA ARG A 414 11.07 -2.43 5.70
C ARG A 414 12.02 -3.29 4.86
N THR A 415 12.80 -4.13 5.53
CA THR A 415 13.95 -4.82 4.91
C THR A 415 13.51 -5.96 4.01
N VAL A 416 12.65 -6.83 4.50
CA VAL A 416 12.20 -8.03 3.79
C VAL A 416 10.85 -8.47 4.35
N CYS A 417 9.98 -8.96 3.49
CA CYS A 417 8.80 -9.68 3.95
C CYS A 417 8.83 -11.15 3.52
N VAL A 418 8.12 -11.95 4.28
CA VAL A 418 7.81 -13.34 3.95
C VAL A 418 6.31 -13.49 3.85
N VAL A 419 5.88 -14.11 2.76
CA VAL A 419 4.49 -14.47 2.51
C VAL A 419 4.33 -15.96 2.76
N GLY A 420 3.42 -16.32 3.65
CA GLY A 420 2.95 -17.70 3.82
C GLY A 420 1.60 -17.87 3.12
N ILE A 421 1.39 -19.01 2.46
CA ILE A 421 0.21 -19.36 1.67
C ILE A 421 -0.31 -20.72 2.15
N ALA A 422 -1.60 -20.81 2.50
CA ALA A 422 -2.19 -22.06 2.98
C ALA A 422 -3.72 -22.07 2.79
N ASP A 423 -4.35 -23.16 3.23
CA ASP A 423 -5.82 -23.34 3.19
C ASP A 423 -6.54 -22.64 4.37
N ASP A 424 -5.79 -22.06 5.30
CA ASP A 424 -6.29 -21.28 6.43
C ASP A 424 -5.24 -20.25 6.90
N ILE A 425 -5.71 -19.22 7.61
CA ILE A 425 -4.86 -18.11 8.08
C ILE A 425 -3.76 -18.59 9.04
N GLU A 426 -4.08 -19.51 9.97
CA GLU A 426 -3.11 -19.96 10.97
C GLU A 426 -1.92 -20.69 10.32
N SER A 427 -2.22 -21.59 9.37
CA SER A 427 -1.21 -22.31 8.60
C SER A 427 -0.37 -21.33 7.74
N ALA A 428 -1.01 -20.39 7.08
CA ALA A 428 -0.31 -19.35 6.30
C ALA A 428 0.59 -18.48 7.21
N ARG A 429 0.08 -18.11 8.39
CA ARG A 429 0.84 -17.38 9.41
C ARG A 429 2.08 -18.16 9.88
N GLN A 430 1.92 -19.45 10.16
CA GLN A 430 3.05 -20.29 10.60
C GLN A 430 4.15 -20.33 9.54
N ILE A 431 3.80 -20.48 8.26
CA ILE A 431 4.76 -20.47 7.15
C ILE A 431 5.48 -19.12 7.08
N SER A 432 4.75 -18.00 7.16
CA SER A 432 5.33 -16.65 7.16
C SER A 432 6.31 -16.46 8.32
N LEU A 433 5.92 -16.86 9.53
CA LEU A 433 6.76 -16.75 10.73
C LEU A 433 8.00 -17.65 10.69
N ASP A 434 7.88 -18.87 10.14
CA ASP A 434 9.04 -19.76 9.94
C ASP A 434 10.08 -19.04 9.06
N GLY A 435 9.64 -18.43 7.97
CA GLY A 435 10.52 -17.67 7.09
C GLY A 435 11.14 -16.45 7.77
N ILE A 436 10.33 -15.67 8.49
CA ILE A 436 10.80 -14.49 9.22
C ILE A 436 11.83 -14.86 10.29
N LYS A 437 11.61 -15.92 11.04
CA LYS A 437 12.57 -16.40 12.07
C LYS A 437 13.86 -16.90 11.46
N ALA A 438 13.85 -17.46 10.27
CA ALA A 438 15.03 -17.97 9.58
C ALA A 438 15.96 -16.85 9.05
N ILE A 439 15.46 -15.61 8.87
CA ILE A 439 16.27 -14.46 8.45
C ILE A 439 17.23 -14.07 9.54
N LYS A 440 18.55 -14.06 9.23
CA LYS A 440 19.63 -13.74 10.17
C LYS A 440 20.31 -12.41 9.80
N GLY A 441 21.00 -11.83 10.78
CA GLY A 441 21.75 -10.60 10.62
C GLY A 441 20.89 -9.35 10.73
N GLY A 442 21.56 -8.19 10.76
CA GLY A 442 20.94 -6.91 11.09
C GLY A 442 20.33 -6.89 12.50
N SER A 443 19.96 -5.75 13.01
CA SER A 443 19.13 -5.66 14.24
C SER A 443 17.65 -5.54 13.83
N LEU A 444 17.16 -6.53 13.07
CA LEU A 444 15.83 -6.50 12.51
C LEU A 444 14.79 -6.96 13.52
N TRP A 445 13.69 -6.21 13.61
CA TRP A 445 12.52 -6.56 14.42
C TRP A 445 11.30 -6.85 13.53
N TYR A 446 10.29 -7.50 14.07
CA TYR A 446 9.03 -7.81 13.42
C TYR A 446 7.91 -7.95 14.46
N ARG A 447 6.67 -7.81 14.04
CA ARG A 447 5.49 -8.09 14.87
C ARG A 447 5.23 -9.60 14.90
N THR A 448 4.94 -10.12 16.09
CA THR A 448 4.63 -11.55 16.28
C THR A 448 3.15 -11.85 16.21
N ASP A 449 2.30 -10.83 16.30
CA ASP A 449 0.84 -10.93 16.37
C ASP A 449 0.11 -10.77 15.02
N ILE A 450 0.85 -10.54 13.92
CA ILE A 450 0.24 -10.46 12.57
C ILE A 450 -0.61 -11.71 12.31
N ALA A 451 -1.91 -11.49 12.02
CA ALA A 451 -2.89 -12.54 11.77
C ALA A 451 -3.00 -13.61 12.88
N SER A 452 -2.67 -13.28 14.14
CA SER A 452 -2.88 -14.21 15.25
C SER A 452 -4.37 -14.42 15.52
N LYS A 453 -4.73 -15.61 16.05
CA LYS A 453 -6.11 -15.92 16.42
C LYS A 453 -6.70 -14.90 17.39
N GLU A 454 -5.88 -14.46 18.35
CA GLU A 454 -6.28 -13.48 19.37
C GLU A 454 -6.57 -12.13 18.72
N HIS A 455 -5.72 -11.69 17.79
CA HIS A 455 -5.90 -10.41 17.10
C HIS A 455 -7.13 -10.44 16.18
N ILE A 456 -7.32 -11.52 15.42
CA ILE A 456 -8.51 -11.71 14.56
C ILE A 456 -9.78 -11.75 15.43
N ALA A 457 -9.78 -12.52 16.52
CA ALA A 457 -10.93 -12.59 17.44
C ALA A 457 -11.25 -11.24 18.05
N LYS A 458 -10.25 -10.43 18.39
CA LYS A 458 -10.43 -9.06 18.88
C LYS A 458 -11.19 -8.20 17.86
N SER A 459 -10.75 -8.20 16.58
CA SER A 459 -11.42 -7.43 15.51
C SER A 459 -12.85 -7.90 15.26
N VAL A 460 -13.07 -9.23 15.22
CA VAL A 460 -14.42 -9.81 15.07
C VAL A 460 -15.34 -9.42 16.23
N ASN A 461 -14.86 -9.51 17.46
CA ASN A 461 -15.65 -9.13 18.64
C ASN A 461 -15.92 -7.63 18.70
N HIS A 462 -14.94 -6.79 18.32
CA HIS A 462 -15.12 -5.34 18.24
C HIS A 462 -16.23 -4.98 17.26
N MET A 463 -16.23 -5.55 16.04
CA MET A 463 -17.30 -5.30 15.07
C MET A 463 -18.66 -5.83 15.52
N LYS A 464 -18.69 -6.98 16.20
CA LYS A 464 -19.96 -7.49 16.78
C LYS A 464 -20.50 -6.50 17.83
N MET A 465 -19.66 -5.98 18.70
CA MET A 465 -20.04 -4.99 19.70
C MET A 465 -20.59 -3.73 19.05
N LEU A 466 -19.86 -3.14 18.09
CA LEU A 466 -20.28 -1.93 17.39
C LEU A 466 -21.65 -2.09 16.71
N ARG A 467 -21.91 -3.25 16.08
CA ARG A 467 -23.18 -3.54 15.37
C ARG A 467 -24.34 -3.85 16.33
N THR A 468 -24.09 -4.13 17.62
CA THR A 468 -25.15 -4.36 18.61
C THR A 468 -25.53 -3.11 19.38
N LEU A 469 -24.81 -2.00 19.23
CA LEU A 469 -25.08 -0.71 19.88
C LEU A 469 -26.11 0.14 19.09
N GLU A 470 -26.58 -0.35 17.95
CA GLU A 470 -27.70 0.17 17.17
C GLU A 470 -29.03 -0.53 17.53
#